data_09259651b1c4ffdeed416cc4015d4459
#
_entry.id   09259651b1c4ffdeed416cc4015d4459
#
_cell.length_a   1.000
_cell.length_b   1.000
_cell.length_c   1.000
_cell.angle_alpha   90.00
_cell.angle_beta   90.00
_cell.angle_gamma   90.00
#
_symmetry.space_group_name_H-M   'P 1'
#
loop_
_entity.id
_entity.type
_entity.pdbx_description
1 polymer ?
#
loop_
_entity_poly.entity_id
_entity_poly.type
_entity_poly.pdbx_seq_one_letter_code
_entity_poly.pdbx_strand_id
1 'polypeptide(L)'
;MMEAKQSGRAKVLLVEDEALISEMIGEALSDSGFQVCKAANANQALEHLAEGFEPDVLFTDIGLPGDMDGSLLAFAARRLRPGLPVVYASAAWDALSNIRTVPGSVFVPKPYSPRSICSLLTRLISAPAAA
;
A
#
# COMPACT_ATOMS: atom_id res chain seq x y z
N MET A 1 -23.44 12.89 8.05
CA MET A 1 -22.84 12.86 8.01
C MET A 1 -22.09 12.70 7.71
N MET A 2 -22.17 12.53 7.33
CA MET A 2 -21.39 12.26 7.09
C MET A 2 -20.41 12.51 7.14
N GLU A 3 -19.95 12.73 7.60
CA GLU A 3 -19.07 13.13 7.72
C GLU A 3 -17.93 12.67 7.65
N ALA A 4 -17.75 12.05 8.40
CA ALA A 4 -16.51 11.38 8.32
C ALA A 4 -16.24 11.05 6.93
N LYS A 5 -17.20 10.70 6.31
CA LYS A 5 -17.00 10.37 5.04
C LYS A 5 -16.75 11.49 4.22
N GLN A 6 -16.93 12.60 4.61
CA GLN A 6 -16.64 13.63 3.95
C GLN A 6 -15.37 13.84 3.83
N SER A 7 -14.86 13.58 4.80
CA SER A 7 -13.59 13.62 4.62
C SER A 7 -13.34 12.40 3.92
N GLY A 8 -14.24 11.60 3.74
CA GLY A 8 -14.10 10.30 3.29
C GLY A 8 -13.16 9.98 2.23
N ARG A 9 -12.02 10.58 2.21
CA ARG A 9 -10.99 10.23 1.26
C ARG A 9 -10.43 8.88 1.66
N ALA A 10 -10.25 8.02 0.66
CA ALA A 10 -9.62 6.74 0.90
C ALA A 10 -8.16 6.96 1.30
N LYS A 11 -7.66 6.14 2.19
CA LYS A 11 -6.35 6.30 2.77
C LYS A 11 -5.41 5.22 2.27
N VAL A 12 -4.23 5.65 1.83
CA VAL A 12 -3.19 4.75 1.31
C VAL A 12 -1.97 4.84 2.20
N LEU A 13 -1.46 3.68 2.63
CA LEU A 13 -0.15 3.63 3.25
C LEU A 13 0.82 3.22 2.15
N LEU A 14 1.66 4.16 1.75
CA LEU A 14 2.61 3.97 0.65
C LEU A 14 4.00 3.73 1.23
N VAL A 15 4.56 2.56 0.97
CA VAL A 15 5.86 2.19 1.52
C VAL A 15 6.84 1.99 0.38
N GLU A 16 7.76 2.92 0.24
CA GLU A 16 8.72 2.95 -0.85
C GLU A 16 9.99 3.63 -0.36
N ASP A 17 11.13 2.96 -0.50
CA ASP A 17 12.38 3.50 0.00
C ASP A 17 13.06 4.49 -0.94
N GLU A 18 12.70 4.48 -2.23
CA GLU A 18 13.25 5.46 -3.17
C GLU A 18 12.45 6.75 -3.09
N ALA A 19 13.09 7.80 -2.60
CA ALA A 19 12.39 9.05 -2.32
C ALA A 19 11.70 9.64 -3.55
N LEU A 20 12.35 9.59 -4.71
CA LEU A 20 11.76 10.17 -5.91
C LEU A 20 10.52 9.40 -6.35
N ILE A 21 10.54 8.09 -6.25
CA ILE A 21 9.39 7.28 -6.61
C ILE A 21 8.25 7.53 -5.62
N SER A 22 8.58 7.56 -4.34
CA SER A 22 7.60 7.82 -3.30
C SER A 22 6.91 9.17 -3.52
N GLU A 23 7.70 10.19 -3.86
CA GLU A 23 7.16 11.51 -4.09
C GLU A 23 6.24 11.53 -5.32
N MET A 24 6.70 10.92 -6.41
CA MET A 24 5.93 10.91 -7.64
C MET A 24 4.60 10.17 -7.47
N ILE A 25 4.64 9.00 -6.86
CA ILE A 25 3.43 8.22 -6.65
C ILE A 25 2.53 8.90 -5.63
N GLY A 26 3.12 9.44 -4.57
CA GLY A 26 2.34 10.14 -3.54
C GLY A 26 1.58 11.32 -4.11
N GLU A 27 2.22 12.09 -4.99
CA GLU A 27 1.55 13.22 -5.63
C GLU A 27 0.41 12.75 -6.52
N ALA A 28 0.65 11.72 -7.31
CA ALA A 28 -0.38 11.22 -8.22
C ALA A 28 -1.58 10.70 -7.44
N LEU A 29 -1.34 10.00 -6.34
CA LEU A 29 -2.42 9.50 -5.51
C LEU A 29 -3.19 10.64 -4.85
N SER A 30 -2.46 11.63 -4.33
CA SER A 30 -3.12 12.80 -3.72
C SER A 30 -3.97 13.53 -4.74
N ASP A 31 -3.46 13.71 -5.95
CA ASP A 31 -4.20 14.38 -7.01
C ASP A 31 -5.45 13.60 -7.41
N SER A 32 -5.41 12.28 -7.21
CA SER A 32 -6.57 11.44 -7.50
C SER A 32 -7.56 11.36 -6.33
N GLY A 33 -7.30 12.08 -5.26
CA GLY A 33 -8.24 12.17 -4.15
C GLY A 33 -7.92 11.29 -2.96
N PHE A 34 -6.79 10.56 -2.97
CA PHE A 34 -6.43 9.73 -1.82
C PHE A 34 -5.72 10.55 -0.75
N GLN A 35 -5.88 10.13 0.48
CA GLN A 35 -5.06 10.64 1.57
C GLN A 35 -3.88 9.69 1.72
N VAL A 36 -2.67 10.19 1.54
CA VAL A 36 -1.48 9.34 1.48
C VAL A 36 -0.61 9.54 2.72
N CYS A 37 -0.23 8.42 3.32
CA CYS A 37 0.77 8.42 4.39
C CYS A 37 1.97 7.65 3.85
N LYS A 38 3.14 8.28 3.84
CA LYS A 38 4.33 7.68 3.25
C LYS A 38 5.26 7.13 4.31
N ALA A 39 5.89 6.01 3.99
CA ALA A 39 6.91 5.42 4.83
C ALA A 39 8.06 4.96 3.94
N ALA A 40 9.28 5.05 4.43
CA ALA A 40 10.45 4.66 3.66
C ALA A 40 10.89 3.22 3.96
N ASN A 41 10.35 2.63 5.00
CA ASN A 41 10.69 1.26 5.38
C ASN A 41 9.55 0.67 6.21
N ALA A 42 9.66 -0.61 6.51
CA ALA A 42 8.58 -1.30 7.22
C ALA A 42 8.38 -0.77 8.63
N ASN A 43 9.46 -0.40 9.32
CA ASN A 43 9.33 0.12 10.68
C ASN A 43 8.54 1.41 10.72
N GLN A 44 8.80 2.32 9.77
CA GLN A 44 8.04 3.56 9.70
C GLN A 44 6.57 3.28 9.41
N ALA A 45 6.30 2.31 8.53
CA ALA A 45 4.93 1.96 8.21
C ALA A 45 4.20 1.45 9.45
N LEU A 46 4.86 0.58 10.22
CA LEU A 46 4.26 0.06 11.43
C LEU A 46 4.07 1.14 12.49
N GLU A 47 4.97 2.12 12.54
CA GLU A 47 4.79 3.25 13.45
C GLU A 47 3.53 4.04 13.11
N HIS A 48 3.30 4.29 11.82
CA HIS A 48 2.09 5.00 11.42
C HIS A 48 0.84 4.23 11.83
N LEU A 49 0.86 2.90 11.66
CA LEU A 49 -0.28 2.09 12.07
C LEU A 49 -0.47 2.13 13.58
N ALA A 50 0.63 2.09 14.33
CA ALA A 50 0.56 2.13 15.80
C ALA A 50 0.06 3.48 16.29
N GLU A 51 0.30 4.55 15.53
CA GLU A 51 -0.14 5.89 15.90
C GLU A 51 -1.55 6.20 15.47
N GLY A 52 -2.23 5.23 14.88
CA GLY A 52 -3.64 5.38 14.58
C GLY A 52 -4.01 5.61 13.12
N PHE A 53 -3.04 5.56 12.22
CA PHE A 53 -3.38 5.66 10.80
C PHE A 53 -4.08 4.38 10.35
N GLU A 54 -5.25 4.53 9.75
CA GLU A 54 -6.06 3.39 9.34
C GLU A 54 -6.18 3.36 7.82
N PRO A 55 -5.25 2.71 7.13
CA PRO A 55 -5.29 2.70 5.67
C PRO A 55 -6.41 1.84 5.13
N ASP A 56 -6.89 2.22 3.96
CA ASP A 56 -7.82 1.42 3.19
C ASP A 56 -7.09 0.47 2.25
N VAL A 57 -5.82 0.74 2.00
CA VAL A 57 -4.96 -0.15 1.21
C VAL A 57 -3.51 0.09 1.59
N LEU A 58 -2.73 -0.98 1.57
CA LEU A 58 -1.29 -0.92 1.74
C LEU A 58 -0.65 -1.14 0.37
N PHE A 59 0.13 -0.18 -0.09
CA PHE A 59 0.89 -0.31 -1.34
C PHE A 59 2.35 -0.29 -0.97
N THR A 60 3.02 -1.42 -1.09
CA THR A 60 4.38 -1.55 -0.62
C THR A 60 5.29 -2.20 -1.64
N ASP A 61 6.53 -1.72 -1.71
CA ASP A 61 7.58 -2.43 -2.40
C ASP A 61 7.90 -3.69 -1.60
N ILE A 62 8.17 -4.79 -2.26
CA ILE A 62 8.59 -6.01 -1.58
C ILE A 62 10.00 -5.85 -1.04
N GLY A 63 10.88 -5.30 -1.86
CA GLY A 63 12.29 -5.21 -1.49
C GLY A 63 12.63 -3.99 -0.65
N LEU A 64 12.12 -3.94 0.56
CA LEU A 64 12.40 -2.83 1.45
C LEU A 64 13.70 -3.07 2.22
N PRO A 65 14.38 -1.97 2.60
CA PRO A 65 15.60 -2.11 3.40
C PRO A 65 15.27 -2.49 4.83
N GLY A 66 16.26 -3.04 5.52
CA GLY A 66 16.11 -3.37 6.93
C GLY A 66 15.74 -4.83 7.14
N ASP A 67 15.36 -5.15 8.36
CA ASP A 67 15.09 -6.52 8.75
C ASP A 67 13.76 -7.04 8.27
N MET A 68 12.85 -6.16 7.91
CA MET A 68 11.51 -6.55 7.49
C MET A 68 11.26 -6.01 6.09
N ASP A 69 11.00 -6.92 5.15
CA ASP A 69 10.67 -6.50 3.79
C ASP A 69 9.16 -6.28 3.65
N GLY A 70 8.73 -5.97 2.43
CA GLY A 70 7.31 -5.67 2.20
C GLY A 70 6.39 -6.85 2.43
N SER A 71 6.87 -8.08 2.20
CA SER A 71 6.01 -9.23 2.41
C SER A 71 5.75 -9.43 3.91
N LEU A 72 6.78 -9.31 4.73
CA LEU A 72 6.61 -9.41 6.17
C LEU A 72 5.78 -8.26 6.72
N LEU A 73 5.99 -7.07 6.18
CA LEU A 73 5.19 -5.91 6.58
C LEU A 73 3.71 -6.19 6.34
N ALA A 74 3.36 -6.78 5.20
CA ALA A 74 1.97 -7.03 4.89
C ALA A 74 1.31 -8.00 5.88
N PHE A 75 2.05 -9.03 6.30
CA PHE A 75 1.52 -9.93 7.32
C PHE A 75 1.31 -9.21 8.64
N ALA A 76 2.28 -8.37 9.03
CA ALA A 76 2.16 -7.61 10.26
C ALA A 76 0.98 -6.64 10.20
N ALA A 77 0.81 -5.97 9.06
CA ALA A 77 -0.29 -5.03 8.90
C ALA A 77 -1.64 -5.74 8.96
N ARG A 78 -1.74 -6.93 8.37
CA ARG A 78 -2.98 -7.69 8.43
C ARG A 78 -3.31 -8.20 9.82
N ARG A 79 -2.31 -8.37 10.67
CA ARG A 79 -2.59 -8.71 12.06
C ARG A 79 -3.27 -7.56 12.79
N LEU A 80 -2.90 -6.33 12.43
CA LEU A 80 -3.52 -5.15 13.03
C LEU A 80 -4.84 -4.80 12.36
N ARG A 81 -4.96 -5.10 11.07
CA ARG A 81 -6.15 -4.74 10.32
C ARG A 81 -6.51 -5.89 9.39
N PRO A 82 -7.25 -6.89 9.89
CA PRO A 82 -7.63 -8.03 9.06
C PRO A 82 -8.43 -7.59 7.84
N GLY A 83 -8.14 -8.19 6.71
CA GLY A 83 -8.84 -7.85 5.49
C GLY A 83 -8.27 -6.67 4.73
N LEU A 84 -7.20 -6.05 5.23
CA LEU A 84 -6.59 -4.92 4.55
C LEU A 84 -6.14 -5.32 3.14
N PRO A 85 -6.61 -4.62 2.09
CA PRO A 85 -6.10 -4.86 0.74
C PRO A 85 -4.62 -4.54 0.66
N VAL A 86 -3.86 -5.39 -0.02
CA VAL A 86 -2.42 -5.22 -0.14
C VAL A 86 -2.01 -5.32 -1.60
N VAL A 87 -1.21 -4.36 -2.04
CA VAL A 87 -0.61 -4.36 -3.37
C VAL A 87 0.90 -4.34 -3.18
N TYR A 88 1.57 -5.30 -3.80
CA TYR A 88 3.03 -5.37 -3.77
C TYR A 88 3.60 -4.90 -5.10
N ALA A 89 4.69 -4.17 -5.06
CA ALA A 89 5.42 -3.80 -6.27
C ALA A 89 6.78 -4.47 -6.23
N SER A 90 7.23 -5.01 -7.35
CA SER A 90 8.53 -5.65 -7.42
C SER A 90 9.08 -5.63 -8.83
N ALA A 91 10.40 -5.43 -8.94
CA ALA A 91 11.10 -5.54 -10.21
C ALA A 91 11.62 -6.95 -10.44
N ALA A 92 11.61 -7.78 -9.41
CA ALA A 92 12.24 -9.10 -9.47
C ALA A 92 11.20 -10.21 -9.48
N TRP A 93 10.47 -10.33 -10.58
CA TRP A 93 9.43 -11.33 -10.70
C TRP A 93 9.88 -12.74 -10.39
N ASP A 94 11.08 -13.11 -10.84
CA ASP A 94 11.55 -14.48 -10.67
C ASP A 94 11.74 -14.85 -9.21
N ALA A 95 12.01 -13.87 -8.37
CA ALA A 95 12.23 -14.12 -6.96
C ALA A 95 10.92 -14.28 -6.20
N LEU A 96 9.79 -13.92 -6.81
CA LEU A 96 8.51 -13.93 -6.10
C LEU A 96 8.01 -15.34 -5.79
N SER A 97 8.52 -16.34 -6.52
CA SER A 97 8.04 -17.71 -6.29
C SER A 97 8.36 -18.21 -4.88
N ASN A 98 9.36 -17.60 -4.22
CA ASN A 98 9.75 -18.03 -2.89
C ASN A 98 9.26 -17.09 -1.79
N ILE A 99 8.46 -16.10 -2.15
CA ILE A 99 8.00 -15.10 -1.19
C ILE A 99 6.58 -15.43 -0.76
N ARG A 100 6.36 -15.44 0.54
CA ARG A 100 5.03 -15.62 1.07
C ARG A 100 4.28 -14.30 1.03
N THR A 101 3.05 -14.34 0.55
CA THR A 101 2.24 -13.13 0.45
C THR A 101 0.91 -13.33 1.13
N VAL A 102 0.29 -12.26 1.58
CA VAL A 102 -1.01 -12.35 2.24
C VAL A 102 -2.08 -12.75 1.21
N PRO A 103 -3.09 -13.49 1.63
CA PRO A 103 -4.14 -13.92 0.71
C PRO A 103 -4.84 -12.75 0.05
N GLY A 104 -5.12 -12.89 -1.24
CA GLY A 104 -5.85 -11.87 -1.98
C GLY A 104 -5.04 -10.66 -2.39
N SER A 105 -3.73 -10.68 -2.17
CA SER A 105 -2.89 -9.56 -2.55
C SER A 105 -2.70 -9.49 -4.06
N VAL A 106 -2.33 -8.31 -4.52
CA VAL A 106 -2.12 -8.04 -5.95
C VAL A 106 -0.67 -7.66 -6.17
N PHE A 107 -0.10 -8.10 -7.27
CA PHE A 107 1.27 -7.75 -7.63
C PHE A 107 1.29 -6.77 -8.79
N VAL A 108 2.21 -5.82 -8.74
CA VAL A 108 2.43 -4.87 -9.82
C VAL A 108 3.91 -4.92 -10.19
N PRO A 109 4.22 -5.12 -11.48
CA PRO A 109 5.63 -5.12 -11.89
C PRO A 109 6.19 -3.71 -11.94
N LYS A 110 7.47 -3.59 -11.63
CA LYS A 110 8.16 -2.32 -11.85
C LYS A 110 8.84 -2.40 -13.22
N PRO A 111 8.92 -1.31 -13.94
CA PRO A 111 8.37 0.00 -13.59
C PRO A 111 6.86 0.04 -13.84
N TYR A 112 6.16 0.82 -13.03
CA TYR A 112 4.73 1.01 -13.22
C TYR A 112 4.46 2.48 -13.46
N SER A 113 3.30 2.79 -14.04
CA SER A 113 2.93 4.18 -14.22
C SER A 113 2.08 4.66 -13.05
N PRO A 114 2.21 5.92 -12.64
CA PRO A 114 1.35 6.44 -11.59
C PRO A 114 -0.13 6.29 -11.91
N ARG A 115 -0.51 6.48 -13.19
CA ARG A 115 -1.90 6.36 -13.59
C ARG A 115 -2.43 4.95 -13.36
N SER A 116 -1.64 3.94 -13.69
CA SER A 116 -2.09 2.56 -13.51
C SER A 116 -2.26 2.22 -12.04
N ILE A 117 -1.39 2.77 -11.18
CA ILE A 117 -1.51 2.54 -9.76
C ILE A 117 -2.77 3.21 -9.21
N CYS A 118 -3.01 4.46 -9.62
CA CYS A 118 -4.22 5.16 -9.16
C CYS A 118 -5.48 4.39 -9.57
N SER A 119 -5.52 3.88 -10.80
CA SER A 119 -6.66 3.10 -11.27
C SER A 119 -6.83 1.82 -10.48
N LEU A 120 -5.73 1.11 -10.23
CA LEU A 120 -5.77 -0.14 -9.50
C LEU A 120 -6.28 0.08 -8.07
N LEU A 121 -5.72 1.05 -7.37
CA LEU A 121 -6.13 1.30 -5.99
C LEU A 121 -7.57 1.76 -5.91
N THR A 122 -8.00 2.56 -6.87
CA THR A 122 -9.39 3.00 -6.92
C THR A 122 -10.32 1.79 -7.04
N ARG A 123 -9.98 0.85 -7.92
CA ARG A 123 -10.81 -0.34 -8.08
C ARG A 123 -10.83 -1.21 -6.83
N LEU A 124 -9.68 -1.37 -6.18
CA LEU A 124 -9.61 -2.20 -4.99
C LEU A 124 -10.43 -1.62 -3.84
N ILE A 125 -10.38 -0.31 -3.69
CA ILE A 125 -11.08 0.34 -2.58
C ILE A 125 -12.57 0.45 -2.87
N SER A 126 -12.95 0.65 -4.14
CA SER A 126 -14.35 0.78 -4.50
C SER A 126 -15.07 -0.54 -4.65
N ALA A 127 -14.34 -1.64 -4.76
CA ALA A 127 -14.97 -2.93 -4.98
C ALA A 127 -15.86 -3.28 -3.81
N PRO A 128 -17.02 -3.84 -4.06
CA PRO A 128 -17.86 -4.25 -2.97
C PRO A 128 -17.16 -5.36 -2.19
N ALA A 129 -17.46 -5.44 -0.93
CA ALA A 129 -16.91 -6.50 -0.11
C ALA A 129 -17.29 -7.82 -0.75
N ALA A 130 -16.41 -8.78 -0.63
CA ALA A 130 -16.64 -10.07 -1.22
C ALA A 130 -17.99 -10.58 -0.77
N ALA A 131 -18.77 -10.89 -1.70
CA ALA A 131 -20.13 -11.32 -1.41
C ALA A 131 -20.10 -12.75 -0.88
#